data_b2ccc0980748a040c5ef5e12911f06e8
#
_entry.id   b2ccc0980748a040c5ef5e12911f06e8
#
_cell.length_a   1.000
_cell.length_b   1.000
_cell.length_c   1.000
_cell.angle_alpha   90.00
_cell.angle_beta   90.00
_cell.angle_gamma   90.00
#
_symmetry.space_group_name_H-M   'P 1'
#
loop_
_entity.id
_entity.type
_entity.pdbx_description
1 polymer ?
#
loop_
_entity_poly.entity_id
_entity_poly.type
_entity_poly.pdbx_seq_one_letter_code
_entity_poly.pdbx_strand_id
1 'polypeptide(L)'
;EFNVHVFDVCVAGGATQAQIGAQTVLVGGMDEMPVTAKELIGIYADEIIEAGPVGSGAALKIAVNVMTYAQFAAATTAHDLMTTTGGNPQALFNAWKHMGQLGTLTEQFSLLLDIPSEHFVGDFKEKMMTQVGISQKDLSLAMDLGWPRTGMVGFLQGIHDAMPNVYNAYGTEQ
;
A
#
# COMPACT_ATOMS: atom_id res chain seq x y z
N GLU A 1 37.54 9.67 -10.34
CA GLU A 1 36.35 8.80 -10.36
C GLU A 1 36.30 8.06 -9.05
N PHE A 2 35.17 8.12 -8.34
CA PHE A 2 34.95 7.36 -7.12
C PHE A 2 34.36 6.02 -7.53
N ASN A 3 34.92 4.90 -7.04
CA ASN A 3 34.35 3.57 -7.25
C ASN A 3 33.16 3.39 -6.24
N VAL A 4 31.96 3.82 -6.65
CA VAL A 4 30.75 3.77 -5.82
C VAL A 4 29.77 2.81 -6.46
N HIS A 5 29.31 1.82 -5.69
CA HIS A 5 28.20 0.95 -6.08
C HIS A 5 26.88 1.59 -5.66
N VAL A 6 25.91 1.62 -6.57
CA VAL A 6 24.57 2.16 -6.31
C VAL A 6 23.54 1.06 -6.53
N PHE A 7 22.66 0.87 -5.58
CA PHE A 7 21.52 -0.02 -5.67
C PHE A 7 20.34 0.58 -4.86
N ASP A 8 19.14 0.23 -5.23
CA ASP A 8 17.94 0.66 -4.52
C ASP A 8 17.36 -0.48 -3.70
N VAL A 9 17.05 -0.18 -2.44
CA VAL A 9 16.59 -1.14 -1.44
C VAL A 9 15.33 -0.58 -0.79
N CYS A 10 14.18 -1.03 -1.25
CA CYS A 10 12.88 -0.59 -0.74
C CYS A 10 12.31 -1.62 0.22
N VAL A 11 11.69 -1.18 1.30
CA VAL A 11 11.05 -2.06 2.28
C VAL A 11 9.54 -2.11 2.04
N ALA A 12 8.97 -3.29 2.21
CA ALA A 12 7.54 -3.55 2.25
C ALA A 12 7.20 -4.30 3.55
N GLY A 13 6.07 -3.96 4.14
CA GLY A 13 5.65 -4.41 5.46
C GLY A 13 5.39 -3.22 6.37
N GLY A 14 4.53 -3.41 7.36
CA GLY A 14 4.18 -2.38 8.33
C GLY A 14 5.15 -2.34 9.53
N ALA A 15 4.83 -1.48 10.50
CA ALA A 15 5.61 -1.34 11.73
C ALA A 15 5.75 -2.67 12.50
N THR A 16 4.73 -3.52 12.47
CA THR A 16 4.74 -4.83 13.14
C THR A 16 5.81 -5.74 12.55
N GLN A 17 5.91 -5.82 11.22
CA GLN A 17 6.94 -6.61 10.54
C GLN A 17 8.34 -6.05 10.80
N ALA A 18 8.47 -4.72 10.84
CA ALA A 18 9.73 -4.07 11.17
C ALA A 18 10.22 -4.42 12.59
N GLN A 19 9.32 -4.45 13.58
CA GLN A 19 9.65 -4.76 14.98
C GLN A 19 10.18 -6.18 15.17
N ILE A 20 9.75 -7.13 14.36
CA ILE A 20 10.16 -8.54 14.45
C ILE A 20 11.22 -8.93 13.42
N GLY A 21 11.74 -7.97 12.64
CA GLY A 21 12.73 -8.23 11.60
C GLY A 21 12.21 -9.06 10.42
N ALA A 22 10.90 -9.00 10.16
CA ALA A 22 10.23 -9.79 9.11
C ALA A 22 9.72 -8.90 7.97
N GLN A 23 10.54 -7.95 7.52
CA GLN A 23 10.21 -7.11 6.35
C GLN A 23 10.51 -7.83 5.04
N THR A 24 9.71 -7.55 4.02
CA THR A 24 10.06 -7.88 2.64
C THR A 24 10.88 -6.73 2.06
N VAL A 25 12.00 -7.05 1.42
CA VAL A 25 12.89 -6.07 0.80
C VAL A 25 12.88 -6.25 -0.71
N LEU A 26 12.68 -5.15 -1.43
CA LEU A 26 12.59 -5.10 -2.89
C LEU A 26 13.88 -4.44 -3.41
N VAL A 27 14.70 -5.18 -4.13
CA VAL A 27 16.07 -4.75 -4.47
C VAL A 27 16.23 -4.58 -5.97
N GLY A 28 16.73 -3.41 -6.39
CA GLY A 28 17.24 -3.17 -7.74
C GLY A 28 18.78 -3.13 -7.73
N GLY A 29 19.42 -3.78 -8.73
CA GLY A 29 20.87 -3.86 -8.87
C GLY A 29 21.53 -4.93 -8.00
N MET A 30 20.82 -6.00 -7.64
CA MET A 30 21.32 -7.02 -6.72
C MET A 30 22.54 -7.79 -7.24
N ASP A 31 22.69 -7.92 -8.57
CA ASP A 31 23.83 -8.63 -9.18
C ASP A 31 25.17 -7.97 -8.82
N GLU A 32 25.20 -6.64 -8.77
CA GLU A 32 26.39 -5.85 -8.47
C GLU A 32 26.56 -5.56 -6.96
N MET A 33 25.63 -6.04 -6.14
CA MET A 33 25.61 -5.74 -4.71
C MET A 33 26.70 -6.55 -3.98
N PRO A 34 27.58 -5.89 -3.19
CA PRO A 34 28.57 -6.56 -2.36
C PRO A 34 27.94 -7.54 -1.37
N VAL A 35 28.63 -8.64 -1.08
CA VAL A 35 28.16 -9.66 -0.10
C VAL A 35 27.84 -9.04 1.25
N THR A 36 28.67 -8.13 1.72
CA THR A 36 28.45 -7.43 3.00
C THR A 36 27.16 -6.60 3.01
N ALA A 37 26.76 -6.01 1.88
CA ALA A 37 25.49 -5.29 1.76
C ALA A 37 24.30 -6.26 1.79
N LYS A 38 24.42 -7.42 1.12
CA LYS A 38 23.39 -8.48 1.17
C LYS A 38 23.20 -9.02 2.59
N GLU A 39 24.32 -9.24 3.32
CA GLU A 39 24.29 -9.66 4.73
C GLU A 39 23.58 -8.63 5.63
N LEU A 40 23.85 -7.34 5.43
CA LEU A 40 23.20 -6.27 6.19
C LEU A 40 21.68 -6.24 5.95
N ILE A 41 21.24 -6.41 4.70
CA ILE A 41 19.80 -6.49 4.37
C ILE A 41 19.17 -7.71 5.06
N GLY A 42 19.87 -8.85 5.07
CA GLY A 42 19.42 -10.10 5.70
C GLY A 42 19.18 -10.01 7.22
N ILE A 43 19.71 -8.97 7.90
CA ILE A 43 19.49 -8.77 9.33
C ILE A 43 18.02 -8.40 9.65
N TYR A 44 17.35 -7.69 8.75
CA TYR A 44 16.00 -7.16 8.97
C TYR A 44 14.97 -7.61 7.93
N ALA A 45 15.38 -8.37 6.93
CA ALA A 45 14.55 -8.91 5.87
C ALA A 45 14.26 -10.39 6.10
N ASP A 46 12.97 -10.76 6.06
CA ASP A 46 12.50 -12.15 6.01
C ASP A 46 12.50 -12.68 4.56
N GLU A 47 12.21 -11.78 3.62
CA GLU A 47 12.21 -12.08 2.19
C GLU A 47 12.91 -10.97 1.40
N ILE A 48 13.78 -11.35 0.47
CA ILE A 48 14.46 -10.42 -0.43
C ILE A 48 14.04 -10.74 -1.87
N ILE A 49 13.36 -9.78 -2.50
CA ILE A 49 12.87 -9.90 -3.87
C ILE A 49 13.78 -9.07 -4.79
N GLU A 50 14.44 -9.74 -5.70
CA GLU A 50 15.21 -9.11 -6.76
C GLU A 50 14.27 -8.58 -7.84
N ALA A 51 14.32 -7.26 -8.09
CA ALA A 51 13.42 -6.57 -8.99
C ALA A 51 14.01 -6.33 -10.39
N GLY A 52 15.33 -6.50 -10.54
CA GLY A 52 16.07 -6.25 -11.80
C GLY A 52 17.14 -5.15 -11.65
N PRO A 53 17.44 -4.37 -12.71
CA PRO A 53 18.45 -3.32 -12.67
C PRO A 53 18.18 -2.25 -11.59
N VAL A 54 19.18 -1.41 -11.30
CA VAL A 54 19.01 -0.25 -10.39
C VAL A 54 17.80 0.59 -10.79
N GLY A 55 16.96 0.95 -9.82
CA GLY A 55 15.68 1.62 -9.99
C GLY A 55 14.47 0.67 -10.02
N SER A 56 14.67 -0.62 -10.31
CA SER A 56 13.58 -1.60 -10.37
C SER A 56 12.97 -1.91 -9.01
N GLY A 57 13.72 -1.84 -7.91
CA GLY A 57 13.22 -2.02 -6.55
C GLY A 57 12.23 -0.91 -6.17
N ALA A 58 12.57 0.33 -6.50
CA ALA A 58 11.68 1.48 -6.30
C ALA A 58 10.42 1.37 -7.16
N ALA A 59 10.54 1.00 -8.44
CA ALA A 59 9.40 0.79 -9.33
C ALA A 59 8.49 -0.34 -8.83
N LEU A 60 9.06 -1.46 -8.38
CA LEU A 60 8.32 -2.58 -7.80
C LEU A 60 7.57 -2.13 -6.53
N LYS A 61 8.20 -1.33 -5.67
CA LYS A 61 7.53 -0.78 -4.48
C LYS A 61 6.31 0.06 -4.84
N ILE A 62 6.43 0.93 -5.84
CA ILE A 62 5.30 1.73 -6.32
C ILE A 62 4.20 0.84 -6.89
N ALA A 63 4.54 -0.18 -7.69
CA ALA A 63 3.57 -1.11 -8.26
C ALA A 63 2.79 -1.90 -7.19
N VAL A 64 3.48 -2.38 -6.14
CA VAL A 64 2.86 -3.04 -4.99
C VAL A 64 1.89 -2.09 -4.28
N ASN A 65 2.28 -0.84 -4.07
CA ASN A 65 1.45 0.14 -3.40
C ASN A 65 0.22 0.55 -4.24
N VAL A 66 0.35 0.68 -5.57
CA VAL A 66 -0.78 0.91 -6.47
C VAL A 66 -1.84 -0.19 -6.31
N MET A 67 -1.42 -1.46 -6.28
CA MET A 67 -2.35 -2.58 -6.07
C MET A 67 -3.03 -2.50 -4.71
N THR A 68 -2.28 -2.17 -3.66
CA THR A 68 -2.78 -2.02 -2.30
C THR A 68 -3.87 -0.94 -2.21
N TYR A 69 -3.60 0.25 -2.72
CA TYR A 69 -4.56 1.37 -2.66
C TYR A 69 -5.79 1.15 -3.55
N ALA A 70 -5.62 0.49 -4.69
CA ALA A 70 -6.73 0.08 -5.53
C ALA A 70 -7.66 -0.92 -4.81
N GLN A 71 -7.09 -1.88 -4.11
CA GLN A 71 -7.86 -2.84 -3.29
C GLN A 71 -8.59 -2.14 -2.14
N PHE A 72 -7.95 -1.20 -1.46
CA PHE A 72 -8.58 -0.45 -0.38
C PHE A 72 -9.74 0.41 -0.88
N ALA A 73 -9.55 1.13 -1.98
CA ALA A 73 -10.62 1.92 -2.60
C ALA A 73 -11.79 1.05 -3.06
N ALA A 74 -11.51 -0.12 -3.66
CA ALA A 74 -12.52 -1.07 -4.07
C ALA A 74 -13.30 -1.64 -2.87
N ALA A 75 -12.59 -2.01 -1.79
CA ALA A 75 -13.20 -2.54 -0.57
C ALA A 75 -14.12 -1.50 0.11
N THR A 76 -13.66 -0.24 0.23
CA THR A 76 -14.47 0.86 0.76
C THR A 76 -15.72 1.07 -0.08
N THR A 77 -15.59 1.15 -1.40
CA THR A 77 -16.72 1.35 -2.30
C THR A 77 -17.75 0.24 -2.20
N ALA A 78 -17.31 -1.01 -2.12
CA ALA A 78 -18.22 -2.16 -2.00
C ALA A 78 -18.90 -2.21 -0.62
N HIS A 79 -18.20 -1.85 0.45
CA HIS A 79 -18.76 -1.72 1.79
C HIS A 79 -19.85 -0.63 1.83
N ASP A 80 -19.57 0.54 1.28
CA ASP A 80 -20.52 1.66 1.21
C ASP A 80 -21.75 1.29 0.39
N LEU A 81 -21.60 0.55 -0.71
CA LEU A 81 -22.69 0.03 -1.50
C LEU A 81 -23.60 -0.86 -0.65
N MET A 82 -23.05 -1.78 0.11
CA MET A 82 -23.81 -2.67 1.00
C MET A 82 -24.54 -1.88 2.07
N THR A 83 -23.87 -0.95 2.71
CA THR A 83 -24.43 -0.11 3.77
C THR A 83 -25.57 0.77 3.24
N THR A 84 -25.35 1.45 2.10
CA THR A 84 -26.32 2.34 1.48
C THR A 84 -27.58 1.61 1.01
N THR A 85 -27.45 0.36 0.58
CA THR A 85 -28.59 -0.48 0.14
C THR A 85 -29.27 -1.23 1.28
N GLY A 86 -28.83 -1.05 2.53
CA GLY A 86 -29.35 -1.77 3.70
C GLY A 86 -28.89 -3.23 3.76
N GLY A 87 -27.87 -3.59 3.01
CA GLY A 87 -27.25 -4.91 3.05
C GLY A 87 -26.38 -5.12 4.30
N ASN A 88 -25.98 -6.35 4.55
CA ASN A 88 -25.13 -6.70 5.68
C ASN A 88 -23.63 -6.68 5.25
N PRO A 89 -22.82 -5.71 5.71
CA PRO A 89 -21.40 -5.66 5.38
C PRO A 89 -20.63 -6.93 5.78
N GLN A 90 -21.01 -7.59 6.87
CA GLN A 90 -20.37 -8.85 7.28
C GLN A 90 -20.60 -9.98 6.25
N ALA A 91 -21.73 -10.00 5.57
CA ALA A 91 -21.97 -10.94 4.48
C ALA A 91 -21.02 -10.69 3.29
N LEU A 92 -20.70 -9.43 3.01
CA LEU A 92 -19.73 -9.06 1.99
C LEU A 92 -18.33 -9.60 2.34
N PHE A 93 -17.86 -9.40 3.57
CA PHE A 93 -16.55 -9.93 4.00
C PHE A 93 -16.50 -11.46 3.94
N ASN A 94 -17.56 -12.14 4.35
CA ASN A 94 -17.64 -13.60 4.25
C ASN A 94 -17.59 -14.07 2.79
N ALA A 95 -18.27 -13.37 1.87
CA ALA A 95 -18.22 -13.66 0.44
C ALA A 95 -16.80 -13.48 -0.12
N TRP A 96 -16.14 -12.36 0.15
CA TRP A 96 -14.76 -12.11 -0.29
C TRP A 96 -13.79 -13.16 0.21
N LYS A 97 -13.92 -13.55 1.48
CA LYS A 97 -13.08 -14.59 2.07
C LYS A 97 -13.29 -15.95 1.39
N HIS A 98 -14.54 -16.34 1.19
CA HIS A 98 -14.89 -17.60 0.52
C HIS A 98 -14.44 -17.62 -0.95
N MET A 99 -14.53 -16.50 -1.65
CA MET A 99 -14.12 -16.35 -3.05
C MET A 99 -12.62 -16.11 -3.24
N GLY A 100 -11.84 -15.99 -2.17
CA GLY A 100 -10.40 -15.74 -2.24
C GLY A 100 -10.03 -14.33 -2.72
N GLN A 101 -10.93 -13.35 -2.55
CA GLN A 101 -10.71 -11.95 -2.97
C GLN A 101 -9.98 -11.12 -1.91
N LEU A 102 -9.93 -11.59 -0.66
CA LEU A 102 -9.20 -10.92 0.42
C LEU A 102 -7.79 -11.49 0.58
N GLY A 103 -6.78 -10.67 0.31
CA GLY A 103 -5.44 -10.89 0.84
C GLY A 103 -5.35 -10.39 2.29
N THR A 104 -4.32 -10.84 3.03
CA THR A 104 -4.11 -10.50 4.44
C THR A 104 -4.16 -8.99 4.71
N LEU A 105 -3.56 -8.19 3.85
CA LEU A 105 -3.50 -6.73 4.01
C LEU A 105 -4.88 -6.09 3.82
N THR A 106 -5.66 -6.54 2.83
CA THR A 106 -7.02 -6.04 2.60
C THR A 106 -7.98 -6.52 3.68
N GLU A 107 -7.80 -7.74 4.21
CA GLU A 107 -8.56 -8.23 5.37
C GLU A 107 -8.31 -7.36 6.60
N GLN A 108 -7.05 -6.99 6.89
CA GLN A 108 -6.72 -6.07 7.98
C GLN A 108 -7.30 -4.67 7.76
N PHE A 109 -7.22 -4.16 6.53
CA PHE A 109 -7.80 -2.86 6.18
C PHE A 109 -9.33 -2.85 6.36
N SER A 110 -10.01 -3.94 6.00
CA SER A 110 -11.47 -4.01 6.10
C SER A 110 -12.02 -3.81 7.52
N LEU A 111 -11.20 -4.07 8.54
CA LEU A 111 -11.56 -3.79 9.94
C LEU A 111 -11.75 -2.29 10.22
N LEU A 112 -11.17 -1.40 9.41
CA LEU A 112 -11.35 0.04 9.53
C LEU A 112 -12.73 0.48 9.05
N LEU A 113 -13.36 -0.27 8.14
CA LEU A 113 -14.63 0.09 7.51
C LEU A 113 -15.82 -0.01 8.48
N ASP A 114 -15.70 -0.83 9.52
CA ASP A 114 -16.72 -1.00 10.56
C ASP A 114 -16.55 -0.01 11.73
N ILE A 115 -15.48 0.82 11.72
CA ILE A 115 -15.24 1.81 12.78
C ILE A 115 -16.13 3.01 12.56
N PRO A 116 -17.02 3.37 13.52
CA PRO A 116 -17.83 4.57 13.43
C PRO A 116 -17.00 5.84 13.24
N SER A 117 -17.49 6.77 12.41
CA SER A 117 -16.74 7.99 12.03
C SER A 117 -16.40 8.89 13.23
N GLU A 118 -17.19 8.86 14.30
CA GLU A 118 -16.91 9.60 15.55
C GLU A 118 -15.63 9.11 16.27
N HIS A 119 -15.12 7.94 15.96
CA HIS A 119 -13.86 7.44 16.53
C HIS A 119 -12.60 7.93 15.77
N PHE A 120 -12.78 8.55 14.60
CA PHE A 120 -11.66 9.13 13.83
C PHE A 120 -11.30 10.53 14.34
N VAL A 121 -10.77 10.58 15.57
CA VAL A 121 -10.40 11.81 16.29
C VAL A 121 -8.98 11.71 16.88
N GLY A 122 -8.37 12.84 17.22
CA GLY A 122 -7.06 12.90 17.87
C GLY A 122 -5.98 12.14 17.09
N ASP A 123 -5.13 11.42 17.82
CA ASP A 123 -3.99 10.65 17.26
C ASP A 123 -4.40 9.65 16.18
N PHE A 124 -5.61 9.09 16.29
CA PHE A 124 -6.09 8.14 15.28
C PHE A 124 -6.39 8.83 13.95
N LYS A 125 -7.05 10.00 13.99
CA LYS A 125 -7.26 10.84 12.80
C LYS A 125 -5.92 11.26 12.19
N GLU A 126 -4.96 11.70 12.99
CA GLU A 126 -3.63 12.08 12.50
C GLU A 126 -2.90 10.92 11.80
N LYS A 127 -3.01 9.71 12.33
CA LYS A 127 -2.48 8.50 11.67
C LYS A 127 -3.16 8.26 10.32
N MET A 128 -4.47 8.40 10.22
CA MET A 128 -5.20 8.24 8.96
C MET A 128 -4.82 9.34 7.95
N MET A 129 -4.69 10.59 8.37
CA MET A 129 -4.19 11.67 7.53
C MET A 129 -2.76 11.39 7.01
N THR A 130 -1.91 10.80 7.84
CA THR A 130 -0.57 10.37 7.43
C THR A 130 -0.65 9.30 6.34
N GLN A 131 -1.55 8.31 6.48
CA GLN A 131 -1.75 7.27 5.46
C GLN A 131 -2.27 7.87 4.14
N VAL A 132 -3.17 8.85 4.21
CA VAL A 132 -3.62 9.61 3.02
C VAL A 132 -2.42 10.25 2.32
N GLY A 133 -1.58 10.98 3.04
CA GLY A 133 -0.41 11.65 2.45
C GLY A 133 0.58 10.66 1.81
N ILE A 134 0.84 9.53 2.46
CA ILE A 134 1.72 8.48 1.92
C ILE A 134 1.12 7.88 0.63
N SER A 135 -0.16 7.51 0.66
CA SER A 135 -0.81 6.90 -0.49
C SER A 135 -0.90 7.85 -1.69
N GLN A 136 -1.26 9.11 -1.46
CA GLN A 136 -1.34 10.12 -2.50
C GLN A 136 0.04 10.41 -3.12
N LYS A 137 1.10 10.48 -2.30
CA LYS A 137 2.47 10.63 -2.80
C LYS A 137 2.87 9.45 -3.70
N ASP A 138 2.60 8.21 -3.28
CA ASP A 138 2.97 7.03 -4.05
C ASP A 138 2.18 6.91 -5.36
N LEU A 139 0.89 7.27 -5.35
CA LEU A 139 0.06 7.32 -6.54
C LEU A 139 0.50 8.43 -7.51
N SER A 140 0.92 9.59 -6.99
CA SER A 140 1.50 10.67 -7.80
C SER A 140 2.79 10.21 -8.48
N LEU A 141 3.71 9.57 -7.76
CA LEU A 141 4.92 8.99 -8.33
C LEU A 141 4.59 7.95 -9.40
N ALA A 142 3.57 7.11 -9.19
CA ALA A 142 3.12 6.17 -10.19
C ALA A 142 2.63 6.87 -11.46
N MET A 143 1.88 7.96 -11.36
CA MET A 143 1.41 8.74 -12.51
C MET A 143 2.57 9.37 -13.29
N ASP A 144 3.62 9.82 -12.62
CA ASP A 144 4.78 10.48 -13.22
C ASP A 144 5.71 9.51 -13.99
N LEU A 145 5.66 8.20 -13.72
CA LEU A 145 6.50 7.21 -14.40
C LEU A 145 6.16 6.97 -15.88
N GLY A 146 5.06 7.53 -16.37
CA GLY A 146 4.59 7.37 -17.75
C GLY A 146 4.00 5.98 -18.02
N TRP A 147 2.86 5.95 -18.71
CA TRP A 147 2.10 4.71 -18.92
C TRP A 147 1.88 4.45 -20.40
N PRO A 148 2.22 3.24 -20.90
CA PRO A 148 1.97 2.90 -22.29
C PRO A 148 0.49 2.68 -22.60
N ARG A 149 -0.37 2.50 -21.59
CA ARG A 149 -1.80 2.25 -21.74
C ARG A 149 -2.60 3.52 -21.44
N THR A 150 -3.41 3.97 -22.39
CA THR A 150 -4.35 5.08 -22.21
C THR A 150 -5.38 4.75 -21.12
N GLY A 151 -5.72 5.73 -20.28
CA GLY A 151 -6.72 5.59 -19.21
C GLY A 151 -6.17 5.16 -17.86
N MET A 152 -4.96 4.61 -17.77
CA MET A 152 -4.40 4.20 -16.47
C MET A 152 -4.12 5.39 -15.54
N VAL A 153 -3.69 6.52 -16.08
CA VAL A 153 -3.48 7.75 -15.29
C VAL A 153 -4.80 8.22 -14.67
N GLY A 154 -5.91 8.20 -15.44
CA GLY A 154 -7.23 8.56 -14.91
C GLY A 154 -7.72 7.61 -13.81
N PHE A 155 -7.43 6.33 -13.92
CA PHE A 155 -7.71 5.34 -12.86
C PHE A 155 -6.92 5.65 -11.58
N LEU A 156 -5.62 5.92 -11.71
CA LEU A 156 -4.77 6.28 -10.56
C LEU A 156 -5.19 7.60 -9.92
N GLN A 157 -5.56 8.60 -10.73
CA GLN A 157 -6.07 9.87 -10.24
C GLN A 157 -7.37 9.67 -9.44
N GLY A 158 -8.29 8.83 -9.93
CA GLY A 158 -9.51 8.50 -9.20
C GLY A 158 -9.25 7.86 -7.84
N ILE A 159 -8.29 6.94 -7.76
CA ILE A 159 -7.87 6.34 -6.49
C ILE A 159 -7.22 7.40 -5.58
N HIS A 160 -6.29 8.19 -6.12
CA HIS A 160 -5.62 9.26 -5.38
C HIS A 160 -6.61 10.20 -4.71
N ASP A 161 -7.61 10.66 -5.44
CA ASP A 161 -8.62 11.61 -4.94
C ASP A 161 -9.58 10.96 -3.93
N ALA A 162 -9.75 9.64 -4.00
CA ALA A 162 -10.56 8.88 -3.06
C ALA A 162 -9.87 8.61 -1.71
N MET A 163 -8.54 8.69 -1.62
CA MET A 163 -7.80 8.27 -0.41
C MET A 163 -8.26 8.94 0.89
N PRO A 164 -8.63 10.24 0.93
CA PRO A 164 -9.16 10.82 2.14
C PRO A 164 -10.44 10.13 2.66
N ASN A 165 -11.33 9.72 1.75
CA ASN A 165 -12.54 8.98 2.10
C ASN A 165 -12.24 7.53 2.47
N VAL A 166 -11.31 6.87 1.73
CA VAL A 166 -10.87 5.49 1.98
C VAL A 166 -10.36 5.31 3.41
N TYR A 167 -9.62 6.30 3.92
CA TYR A 167 -9.11 6.29 5.29
C TYR A 167 -9.99 7.03 6.29
N ASN A 168 -11.18 7.48 5.89
CA ASN A 168 -12.11 8.27 6.71
C ASN A 168 -11.41 9.44 7.44
N ALA A 169 -10.48 10.10 6.75
CA ALA A 169 -9.59 11.10 7.33
C ALA A 169 -10.31 12.38 7.76
N TYR A 170 -11.49 12.64 7.19
CA TYR A 170 -12.33 13.80 7.57
C TYR A 170 -13.22 13.53 8.79
N GLY A 171 -13.39 12.27 9.20
CA GLY A 171 -14.28 11.93 10.31
C GLY A 171 -15.74 12.39 10.04
N THR A 172 -16.34 13.06 11.02
CA THR A 172 -17.73 13.56 10.94
C THR A 172 -17.87 14.93 10.27
N GLU A 173 -16.81 15.51 9.70
CA GLU A 173 -16.82 16.85 9.08
C GLU A 173 -17.25 16.82 7.59
N GLN A 174 -18.25 15.99 7.24
CA GLN A 174 -18.88 16.01 5.90
C GLN A 174 -20.26 16.64 5.97
#